data_f3d03a674237ffaf4be77ea165b935a8
#
_entry.id   f3d03a674237ffaf4be77ea165b935a8
#
_cell.length_a   1.000
_cell.length_b   1.000
_cell.length_c   1.000
_cell.angle_alpha   90.00
_cell.angle_beta   90.00
_cell.angle_gamma   90.00
#
_symmetry.space_group_name_H-M   'P 1'
#
loop_
_entity.id
_entity.type
_entity.pdbx_description
1 polymer ?
#
loop_
_entity_poly.entity_id
_entity_poly.type
_entity_poly.pdbx_seq_one_letter_code
_entity_poly.pdbx_strand_id
1 'polypeptide(L)'
;VAIVGDLSEDGKIEVIGIGSHPSRGLKKGVVVNIESTVHSIKRAIEEAELMAGCDIHSVHTGIAGSHVRSLNSHGIVAIRDKEVSSSDVDRVIDAARAVAIPADQKILHILPQEFLIDNQEGIHEPIGMSGVRLEAKVHMVTGAESAAQNIVKCIQRCGLEVDDIVLDQLASSYSVLTHDEKELGVCIVDIGGGTTDLAVFLGGAIQHMAVIPIAG
;
A
#
# COMPACT_ATOMS: atom_id res chain seq x y z
N VAL A 1 -16.62 4.81 -0.36
CA VAL A 1 -16.40 6.11 0.29
C VAL A 1 -15.33 6.85 -0.47
N ALA A 2 -15.50 8.16 -0.67
CA ALA A 2 -14.49 9.09 -1.15
C ALA A 2 -14.17 10.10 -0.04
N ILE A 3 -12.91 10.43 0.16
CA ILE A 3 -12.46 11.38 1.18
C ILE A 3 -11.58 12.42 0.48
N VAL A 4 -11.89 13.70 0.72
CA VAL A 4 -11.08 14.83 0.26
C VAL A 4 -10.35 15.42 1.45
N GLY A 5 -9.02 15.43 1.37
CA GLY A 5 -8.15 16.01 2.38
C GLY A 5 -7.42 17.23 1.83
N ASP A 6 -7.32 18.27 2.62
CA ASP A 6 -6.45 19.41 2.39
C ASP A 6 -5.18 19.29 3.23
N LEU A 7 -4.04 19.58 2.62
CA LEU A 7 -2.74 19.53 3.32
C LEU A 7 -2.39 20.93 3.83
N SER A 8 -2.49 21.11 5.13
CA SER A 8 -2.11 22.38 5.77
C SER A 8 -0.61 22.65 5.68
N GLU A 9 -0.21 23.91 5.87
CA GLU A 9 1.21 24.32 5.90
C GLU A 9 2.04 23.57 6.95
N ASP A 10 1.38 23.10 8.02
CA ASP A 10 1.99 22.31 9.10
C ASP A 10 2.17 20.82 8.73
N GLY A 11 1.81 20.42 7.51
CA GLY A 11 1.85 19.02 7.06
C GLY A 11 0.73 18.13 7.62
N LYS A 12 -0.29 18.71 8.23
CA LYS A 12 -1.48 17.98 8.70
C LYS A 12 -2.52 17.87 7.59
N ILE A 13 -3.16 16.73 7.54
CA ILE A 13 -4.29 16.50 6.62
C ILE A 13 -5.59 16.85 7.35
N GLU A 14 -6.33 17.82 6.81
CA GLU A 14 -7.68 18.16 7.26
C GLU A 14 -8.69 17.58 6.27
N VAL A 15 -9.65 16.79 6.77
CA VAL A 15 -10.73 16.22 5.94
C VAL A 15 -11.77 17.31 5.67
N ILE A 16 -11.86 17.74 4.40
CA ILE A 16 -12.77 18.81 3.97
C ILE A 16 -13.99 18.27 3.23
N GLY A 17 -14.00 17.02 2.80
CA GLY A 17 -15.13 16.40 2.10
C GLY A 17 -15.17 14.89 2.28
N ILE A 18 -16.36 14.35 2.45
CA ILE A 18 -16.62 12.91 2.50
C ILE A 18 -17.87 12.62 1.67
N GLY A 19 -17.75 11.64 0.76
CA GLY A 19 -18.85 11.09 0.02
C GLY A 19 -19.00 9.60 0.26
N SER A 20 -20.24 9.14 0.47
CA SER A 20 -20.54 7.75 0.77
C SER A 20 -21.67 7.21 -0.06
N HIS A 21 -21.46 6.06 -0.68
CA HIS A 21 -22.52 5.37 -1.43
C HIS A 21 -22.39 3.86 -1.20
N PRO A 22 -23.53 3.12 -1.14
CA PRO A 22 -23.47 1.66 -1.04
C PRO A 22 -22.59 1.05 -2.13
N SER A 23 -21.61 0.24 -1.73
CA SER A 23 -20.68 -0.41 -2.66
C SER A 23 -21.41 -1.54 -3.39
N ARG A 24 -21.65 -1.36 -4.68
CA ARG A 24 -22.23 -2.37 -5.57
C ARG A 24 -21.24 -2.74 -6.65
N GLY A 25 -21.29 -4.01 -7.09
CA GLY A 25 -20.38 -4.49 -8.13
C GLY A 25 -19.05 -5.02 -7.64
N LEU A 26 -18.80 -5.01 -6.33
CA LEU A 26 -17.64 -5.67 -5.70
C LEU A 26 -18.10 -6.93 -4.95
N LYS A 27 -17.24 -7.95 -4.95
CA LYS A 27 -17.38 -9.16 -4.15
C LYS A 27 -16.03 -9.56 -3.57
N LYS A 28 -15.89 -9.56 -2.25
CA LYS A 28 -14.66 -9.88 -1.53
C LYS A 28 -13.45 -9.08 -2.02
N GLY A 29 -13.63 -7.77 -2.20
CA GLY A 29 -12.60 -6.84 -2.67
C GLY A 29 -12.33 -6.87 -4.19
N VAL A 30 -13.04 -7.71 -4.97
CA VAL A 30 -12.83 -7.83 -6.42
C VAL A 30 -14.02 -7.26 -7.19
N VAL A 31 -13.75 -6.49 -8.26
CA VAL A 31 -14.78 -5.97 -9.16
C VAL A 31 -15.38 -7.13 -9.95
N VAL A 32 -16.68 -7.36 -9.77
CA VAL A 32 -17.46 -8.39 -10.48
C VAL A 32 -18.47 -7.77 -11.45
N ASN A 33 -18.74 -6.47 -11.33
CA ASN A 33 -19.58 -5.72 -12.25
C ASN A 33 -19.08 -4.28 -12.40
N ILE A 34 -18.50 -3.96 -13.54
CA ILE A 34 -17.88 -2.65 -13.83
C ILE A 34 -18.92 -1.52 -13.73
N GLU A 35 -20.07 -1.66 -14.37
CA GLU A 35 -21.08 -0.58 -14.45
C GLU A 35 -21.62 -0.21 -13.04
N SER A 36 -21.93 -1.22 -12.23
CA SER A 36 -22.39 -0.99 -10.86
C SER A 36 -21.29 -0.35 -10.00
N THR A 37 -20.02 -0.74 -10.19
CA THR A 37 -18.88 -0.18 -9.46
C THR A 37 -18.66 1.28 -9.88
N VAL A 38 -18.65 1.57 -11.18
CA VAL A 38 -18.56 2.96 -11.72
C VAL A 38 -19.67 3.84 -11.12
N HIS A 39 -20.91 3.35 -11.13
CA HIS A 39 -22.03 4.11 -10.55
C HIS A 39 -21.80 4.42 -9.06
N SER A 40 -21.34 3.44 -8.28
CA SER A 40 -21.09 3.62 -6.85
C SER A 40 -19.94 4.61 -6.59
N ILE A 41 -18.85 4.53 -7.36
CA ILE A 41 -17.71 5.45 -7.27
C ILE A 41 -18.18 6.87 -7.61
N LYS A 42 -18.85 7.04 -8.76
CA LYS A 42 -19.31 8.35 -9.22
C LYS A 42 -20.18 9.06 -8.19
N ARG A 43 -21.12 8.34 -7.57
CA ARG A 43 -21.98 8.91 -6.52
C ARG A 43 -21.20 9.34 -5.28
N ALA A 44 -20.21 8.55 -4.85
CA ALA A 44 -19.38 8.91 -3.70
C ALA A 44 -18.50 10.13 -4.01
N ILE A 45 -17.96 10.23 -5.23
CA ILE A 45 -17.16 11.38 -5.67
C ILE A 45 -18.03 12.63 -5.75
N GLU A 46 -19.21 12.59 -6.41
CA GLU A 46 -20.14 13.72 -6.51
C GLU A 46 -20.49 14.29 -5.12
N GLU A 47 -20.73 13.43 -4.13
CA GLU A 47 -21.03 13.85 -2.76
C GLU A 47 -19.81 14.48 -2.06
N ALA A 48 -18.61 13.92 -2.26
CA ALA A 48 -17.38 14.45 -1.69
C ALA A 48 -17.02 15.83 -2.27
N GLU A 49 -17.17 16.02 -3.60
CA GLU A 49 -16.97 17.28 -4.30
C GLU A 49 -17.93 18.37 -3.79
N LEU A 50 -19.21 18.03 -3.63
CA LEU A 50 -20.23 18.95 -3.09
C LEU A 50 -19.87 19.41 -1.67
N MET A 51 -19.36 18.51 -0.83
CA MET A 51 -18.98 18.84 0.53
C MET A 51 -17.69 19.65 0.60
N ALA A 52 -16.68 19.27 -0.21
CA ALA A 52 -15.38 19.93 -0.25
C ALA A 52 -15.41 21.29 -0.99
N GLY A 53 -16.38 21.48 -1.90
CA GLY A 53 -16.47 22.67 -2.75
C GLY A 53 -15.40 22.76 -3.82
N CYS A 54 -14.85 21.61 -4.26
CA CYS A 54 -13.83 21.52 -5.31
C CYS A 54 -14.13 20.36 -6.26
N ASP A 55 -13.56 20.41 -7.46
CA ASP A 55 -13.58 19.31 -8.42
C ASP A 55 -12.41 18.36 -8.17
N ILE A 56 -12.66 17.04 -8.21
CA ILE A 56 -11.65 15.99 -8.04
C ILE A 56 -11.19 15.54 -9.43
N HIS A 57 -9.89 15.56 -9.69
CA HIS A 57 -9.30 15.15 -10.96
C HIS A 57 -8.52 13.84 -10.87
N SER A 58 -7.88 13.58 -9.73
CA SER A 58 -7.13 12.36 -9.48
C SER A 58 -7.37 11.82 -8.07
N VAL A 59 -7.09 10.54 -7.88
CA VAL A 59 -7.33 9.85 -6.61
C VAL A 59 -6.23 8.82 -6.32
N HIS A 60 -5.94 8.64 -5.02
CA HIS A 60 -5.35 7.42 -4.52
C HIS A 60 -6.46 6.40 -4.27
N THR A 61 -6.30 5.15 -4.69
CA THR A 61 -7.32 4.13 -4.49
C THR A 61 -6.83 2.98 -3.64
N GLY A 62 -7.68 2.52 -2.73
CA GLY A 62 -7.42 1.34 -1.94
C GLY A 62 -7.57 0.05 -2.74
N ILE A 63 -6.79 -0.97 -2.38
CA ILE A 63 -6.93 -2.34 -2.86
C ILE A 63 -6.89 -3.30 -1.69
N ALA A 64 -7.87 -4.20 -1.63
CA ALA A 64 -7.92 -5.31 -0.69
C ALA A 64 -8.54 -6.54 -1.38
N GLY A 65 -8.49 -7.67 -0.72
CA GLY A 65 -9.16 -8.87 -1.21
C GLY A 65 -8.28 -10.11 -1.22
N SER A 66 -8.92 -11.26 -1.41
CA SER A 66 -8.26 -12.59 -1.34
C SER A 66 -7.23 -12.86 -2.45
N HIS A 67 -7.11 -11.97 -3.42
CA HIS A 67 -6.09 -12.02 -4.49
C HIS A 67 -4.77 -11.35 -4.08
N VAL A 68 -4.75 -10.61 -2.98
CA VAL A 68 -3.53 -10.04 -2.40
C VAL A 68 -2.73 -11.14 -1.73
N ARG A 69 -1.43 -11.17 -2.02
CA ARG A 69 -0.46 -12.09 -1.46
C ARG A 69 0.72 -11.29 -0.95
N SER A 70 1.47 -11.85 -0.04
CA SER A 70 2.74 -11.26 0.37
C SER A 70 3.81 -12.34 0.55
N LEU A 71 5.05 -11.92 0.42
CA LEU A 71 6.22 -12.74 0.66
C LEU A 71 7.38 -11.85 1.14
N ASN A 72 8.26 -12.42 1.95
CA ASN A 72 9.49 -11.75 2.31
C ASN A 72 10.57 -12.12 1.29
N SER A 73 11.33 -11.12 0.89
CA SER A 73 12.45 -11.26 -0.03
C SER A 73 13.71 -10.61 0.53
N HIS A 74 14.84 -10.98 -0.03
CA HIS A 74 16.15 -10.54 0.42
C HIS A 74 17.00 -10.16 -0.80
N GLY A 75 17.52 -8.94 -0.81
CA GLY A 75 18.44 -8.46 -1.81
C GLY A 75 19.85 -8.29 -1.22
N ILE A 76 20.86 -8.49 -2.04
CA ILE A 76 22.28 -8.33 -1.64
C ILE A 76 23.02 -7.63 -2.78
N VAL A 77 23.78 -6.58 -2.44
CA VAL A 77 24.67 -5.88 -3.39
C VAL A 77 25.99 -5.51 -2.74
N ALA A 78 27.04 -5.37 -3.53
CA ALA A 78 28.29 -4.77 -3.09
C ALA A 78 28.16 -3.24 -3.07
N ILE A 79 28.70 -2.62 -2.02
CA ILE A 79 28.82 -1.16 -1.88
C ILE A 79 30.01 -0.71 -2.72
N ARG A 80 29.82 0.26 -3.63
CA ARG A 80 30.84 0.64 -4.61
C ARG A 80 31.97 1.47 -4.00
N ASP A 81 31.63 2.48 -3.22
CA ASP A 81 32.57 3.48 -2.73
C ASP A 81 32.87 3.35 -1.23
N LYS A 82 32.65 2.15 -0.65
CA LYS A 82 32.79 1.84 0.78
C LYS A 82 31.87 2.66 1.69
N GLU A 83 30.98 3.44 1.14
CA GLU A 83 29.94 4.21 1.80
C GLU A 83 28.62 4.03 1.04
N VAL A 84 27.54 3.74 1.75
CA VAL A 84 26.23 3.47 1.15
C VAL A 84 25.65 4.77 0.58
N SER A 85 25.39 4.75 -0.71
CA SER A 85 24.69 5.81 -1.43
C SER A 85 23.21 5.47 -1.65
N SER A 86 22.39 6.45 -2.05
CA SER A 86 21.01 6.21 -2.47
C SER A 86 20.92 5.19 -3.62
N SER A 87 21.89 5.25 -4.56
CA SER A 87 21.93 4.31 -5.68
C SER A 87 22.22 2.86 -5.23
N ASP A 88 22.93 2.66 -4.11
CA ASP A 88 23.14 1.32 -3.55
C ASP A 88 21.85 0.80 -2.91
N VAL A 89 21.09 1.69 -2.25
CA VAL A 89 19.76 1.35 -1.70
C VAL A 89 18.81 0.95 -2.84
N ASP A 90 18.74 1.74 -3.92
CA ASP A 90 17.90 1.38 -5.07
C ASP A 90 18.30 0.02 -5.65
N ARG A 91 19.59 -0.22 -5.81
CA ARG A 91 20.11 -1.51 -6.33
C ARG A 91 19.79 -2.70 -5.44
N VAL A 92 19.88 -2.55 -4.12
CA VAL A 92 19.57 -3.66 -3.19
C VAL A 92 18.07 -3.95 -3.15
N ILE A 93 17.23 -2.93 -3.26
CA ILE A 93 15.78 -3.10 -3.39
C ILE A 93 15.43 -3.77 -4.72
N ASP A 94 16.06 -3.36 -5.84
CA ASP A 94 15.88 -4.02 -7.13
C ASP A 94 16.35 -5.48 -7.12
N ALA A 95 17.44 -5.78 -6.41
CA ALA A 95 17.90 -7.17 -6.22
C ALA A 95 16.87 -7.99 -5.41
N ALA A 96 16.28 -7.42 -4.36
CA ALA A 96 15.21 -8.05 -3.60
C ALA A 96 13.93 -8.25 -4.45
N ARG A 97 13.66 -7.34 -5.40
CA ARG A 97 12.52 -7.40 -6.33
C ARG A 97 12.64 -8.51 -7.37
N ALA A 98 13.84 -8.99 -7.67
CA ALA A 98 14.11 -9.98 -8.71
C ALA A 98 13.65 -11.41 -8.37
N VAL A 99 12.62 -11.54 -7.53
CA VAL A 99 11.98 -12.83 -7.19
C VAL A 99 10.94 -13.19 -8.25
N ALA A 100 10.88 -14.46 -8.60
CA ALA A 100 9.86 -14.97 -9.53
C ALA A 100 8.47 -14.86 -8.88
N ILE A 101 7.60 -14.09 -9.49
CA ILE A 101 6.19 -13.99 -9.14
C ILE A 101 5.33 -14.63 -10.25
N PRO A 102 4.13 -15.17 -9.95
CA PRO A 102 3.22 -15.67 -10.96
C PRO A 102 2.91 -14.63 -12.04
N ALA A 103 2.75 -15.06 -13.29
CA ALA A 103 2.55 -14.16 -14.44
C ALA A 103 1.24 -13.36 -14.40
N ASP A 104 0.27 -13.79 -13.58
CA ASP A 104 -1.03 -13.14 -13.36
C ASP A 104 -1.00 -12.15 -12.16
N GLN A 105 0.16 -12.02 -11.50
CA GLN A 105 0.38 -11.13 -10.36
C GLN A 105 1.25 -9.94 -10.75
N LYS A 106 1.01 -8.81 -10.10
CA LYS A 106 1.92 -7.66 -10.14
C LYS A 106 2.32 -7.26 -8.72
N ILE A 107 3.50 -6.69 -8.58
CA ILE A 107 3.95 -6.10 -7.33
C ILE A 107 3.14 -4.82 -7.09
N LEU A 108 2.50 -4.74 -5.92
CA LEU A 108 1.77 -3.57 -5.45
C LEU A 108 2.68 -2.70 -4.58
N HIS A 109 3.38 -3.32 -3.60
CA HIS A 109 4.29 -2.63 -2.71
C HIS A 109 5.56 -3.45 -2.48
N ILE A 110 6.67 -2.74 -2.25
CA ILE A 110 7.91 -3.27 -1.72
C ILE A 110 8.22 -2.44 -0.47
N LEU A 111 8.15 -3.07 0.69
CA LEU A 111 8.26 -2.42 1.98
C LEU A 111 9.54 -2.89 2.66
N PRO A 112 10.58 -2.05 2.74
CA PRO A 112 11.80 -2.41 3.46
C PRO A 112 11.47 -2.71 4.93
N GLN A 113 12.06 -3.80 5.44
CA GLN A 113 11.93 -4.20 6.84
C GLN A 113 13.16 -3.76 7.62
N GLU A 114 14.34 -4.11 7.13
CA GLU A 114 15.62 -3.70 7.65
C GLU A 114 16.71 -3.80 6.58
N PHE A 115 17.78 -3.08 6.80
CA PHE A 115 19.03 -3.22 6.04
C PHE A 115 20.12 -3.85 6.92
N LEU A 116 21.05 -4.53 6.26
CA LEU A 116 22.22 -5.07 6.89
C LEU A 116 23.46 -4.56 6.15
N ILE A 117 24.46 -4.12 6.90
CA ILE A 117 25.77 -3.73 6.35
C ILE A 117 26.81 -4.66 6.93
N ASP A 118 27.45 -5.45 6.06
CA ASP A 118 28.36 -6.53 6.41
C ASP A 118 27.67 -7.55 7.35
N ASN A 119 27.87 -7.44 8.67
CA ASN A 119 27.24 -8.31 9.66
C ASN A 119 26.39 -7.54 10.69
N GLN A 120 26.17 -6.24 10.46
CA GLN A 120 25.36 -5.40 11.34
C GLN A 120 23.91 -5.41 10.86
N GLU A 121 23.01 -5.90 11.68
CA GLU A 121 21.55 -5.95 11.47
C GLU A 121 20.82 -4.75 12.09
N GLY A 122 19.52 -4.63 11.81
CA GLY A 122 18.64 -3.63 12.44
C GLY A 122 18.86 -2.20 11.95
N ILE A 123 19.39 -2.01 10.75
CA ILE A 123 19.62 -0.69 10.17
C ILE A 123 18.36 -0.28 9.38
N HIS A 124 17.80 0.90 9.70
CA HIS A 124 16.66 1.46 8.97
C HIS A 124 17.09 2.54 7.98
N GLU A 125 18.14 3.29 8.28
CA GLU A 125 18.70 4.35 7.43
C GLU A 125 20.16 4.04 7.08
N PRO A 126 20.41 3.28 6.00
CA PRO A 126 21.76 2.83 5.67
C PRO A 126 22.62 3.88 4.98
N ILE A 127 22.03 4.95 4.41
CA ILE A 127 22.76 5.95 3.59
C ILE A 127 23.82 6.67 4.45
N GLY A 128 25.05 6.77 3.91
CA GLY A 128 26.19 7.37 4.58
C GLY A 128 26.96 6.42 5.50
N MET A 129 26.46 5.20 5.73
CA MET A 129 27.18 4.21 6.52
C MET A 129 28.28 3.54 5.69
N SER A 130 29.41 3.25 6.35
CA SER A 130 30.57 2.58 5.71
C SER A 130 30.41 1.06 5.74
N GLY A 131 30.78 0.39 4.63
CA GLY A 131 30.73 -1.06 4.52
C GLY A 131 31.14 -1.56 3.13
N VAL A 132 31.10 -2.87 2.95
CA VAL A 132 31.44 -3.54 1.69
C VAL A 132 30.20 -4.18 1.05
N ARG A 133 29.27 -4.66 1.88
CA ARG A 133 28.07 -5.39 1.47
C ARG A 133 26.83 -4.77 2.10
N LEU A 134 25.87 -4.42 1.26
CA LEU A 134 24.55 -3.99 1.67
C LEU A 134 23.53 -5.10 1.36
N GLU A 135 22.71 -5.43 2.34
CA GLU A 135 21.58 -6.34 2.21
C GLU A 135 20.30 -5.61 2.60
N ALA A 136 19.18 -5.98 1.99
CA ALA A 136 17.86 -5.48 2.36
C ALA A 136 16.91 -6.67 2.54
N LYS A 137 16.23 -6.73 3.67
CA LYS A 137 15.06 -7.58 3.87
C LYS A 137 13.83 -6.74 3.55
N VAL A 138 12.97 -7.25 2.69
CA VAL A 138 11.77 -6.52 2.24
C VAL A 138 10.54 -7.40 2.34
N HIS A 139 9.42 -6.79 2.69
CA HIS A 139 8.10 -7.39 2.57
C HIS A 139 7.50 -6.97 1.22
N MET A 140 7.29 -7.93 0.33
CA MET A 140 6.70 -7.71 -0.99
C MET A 140 5.22 -8.05 -0.96
N VAL A 141 4.39 -7.13 -1.43
CA VAL A 141 2.96 -7.34 -1.61
C VAL A 141 2.64 -7.43 -3.09
N THR A 142 1.97 -8.49 -3.48
CA THR A 142 1.49 -8.71 -4.85
C THR A 142 -0.02 -8.83 -4.88
N GLY A 143 -0.60 -8.53 -6.03
CA GLY A 143 -2.03 -8.70 -6.25
C GLY A 143 -2.31 -9.12 -7.69
N ALA A 144 -3.48 -9.72 -7.93
CA ALA A 144 -3.88 -10.07 -9.29
C ALA A 144 -3.92 -8.82 -10.17
N GLU A 145 -3.16 -8.85 -11.27
CA GLU A 145 -3.05 -7.72 -12.19
C GLU A 145 -4.43 -7.31 -12.75
N SER A 146 -5.25 -8.28 -13.09
CA SER A 146 -6.60 -8.04 -13.59
C SER A 146 -7.50 -7.34 -12.57
N ALA A 147 -7.34 -7.63 -11.26
CA ALA A 147 -8.11 -6.98 -10.19
C ALA A 147 -7.73 -5.50 -10.08
N ALA A 148 -6.43 -5.19 -10.04
CA ALA A 148 -5.94 -3.81 -10.03
C ALA A 148 -6.37 -3.03 -11.27
N GLN A 149 -6.22 -3.61 -12.46
CA GLN A 149 -6.64 -2.99 -13.72
C GLN A 149 -8.14 -2.71 -13.77
N ASN A 150 -9.00 -3.58 -13.21
CA ASN A 150 -10.43 -3.37 -13.16
C ASN A 150 -10.83 -2.21 -12.25
N ILE A 151 -10.15 -2.03 -11.11
CA ILE A 151 -10.34 -0.85 -10.23
C ILE A 151 -9.96 0.42 -10.99
N VAL A 152 -8.77 0.46 -11.60
CA VAL A 152 -8.31 1.61 -12.40
C VAL A 152 -9.29 1.95 -13.51
N LYS A 153 -9.77 0.95 -14.27
CA LYS A 153 -10.79 1.16 -15.31
C LYS A 153 -12.08 1.76 -14.78
N CYS A 154 -12.55 1.31 -13.61
CA CYS A 154 -13.76 1.86 -13.00
C CYS A 154 -13.59 3.35 -12.66
N ILE A 155 -12.44 3.73 -12.08
CA ILE A 155 -12.12 5.11 -11.71
C ILE A 155 -11.95 5.98 -12.96
N GLN A 156 -11.21 5.52 -13.97
CA GLN A 156 -11.05 6.25 -15.24
C GLN A 156 -12.39 6.47 -15.97
N ARG A 157 -13.32 5.53 -15.88
CA ARG A 157 -14.68 5.70 -16.43
C ARG A 157 -15.54 6.72 -15.67
N CYS A 158 -15.13 7.12 -14.49
CA CYS A 158 -15.69 8.26 -13.76
C CYS A 158 -15.09 9.61 -14.20
N GLY A 159 -14.08 9.61 -15.08
CA GLY A 159 -13.35 10.81 -15.52
C GLY A 159 -12.17 11.18 -14.64
N LEU A 160 -11.74 10.28 -13.76
CA LEU A 160 -10.67 10.50 -12.79
C LEU A 160 -9.37 9.79 -13.21
N GLU A 161 -8.24 10.36 -12.83
CA GLU A 161 -6.93 9.72 -12.91
C GLU A 161 -6.63 8.95 -11.60
N VAL A 162 -5.82 7.89 -11.69
CA VAL A 162 -5.36 7.14 -10.51
C VAL A 162 -3.89 7.43 -10.32
N ASP A 163 -3.57 8.15 -9.24
CA ASP A 163 -2.19 8.50 -8.90
C ASP A 163 -1.46 7.29 -8.33
N ASP A 164 -2.10 6.53 -7.43
CA ASP A 164 -1.51 5.32 -6.85
C ASP A 164 -2.58 4.33 -6.37
N ILE A 165 -2.16 3.07 -6.22
CA ILE A 165 -2.95 1.99 -5.66
C ILE A 165 -2.32 1.58 -4.34
N VAL A 166 -2.98 1.86 -3.24
CA VAL A 166 -2.49 1.61 -1.89
C VAL A 166 -3.22 0.42 -1.28
N LEU A 167 -2.48 -0.44 -0.60
CA LEU A 167 -3.07 -1.54 0.16
C LEU A 167 -3.86 -1.00 1.36
N ASP A 168 -5.10 -1.45 1.55
CA ASP A 168 -6.01 -0.92 2.58
C ASP A 168 -5.43 -1.07 3.99
N GLN A 169 -4.82 -2.20 4.34
CA GLN A 169 -4.21 -2.43 5.65
C GLN A 169 -3.02 -1.48 5.90
N LEU A 170 -2.27 -1.16 4.85
CA LEU A 170 -1.16 -0.20 4.95
C LEU A 170 -1.70 1.20 5.20
N ALA A 171 -2.69 1.64 4.44
CA ALA A 171 -3.35 2.92 4.63
C ALA A 171 -3.96 3.05 6.03
N SER A 172 -4.71 2.04 6.49
CA SER A 172 -5.29 1.98 7.83
C SER A 172 -4.22 2.08 8.92
N SER A 173 -3.07 1.45 8.72
CA SER A 173 -1.96 1.49 9.69
C SER A 173 -1.38 2.88 9.90
N TYR A 174 -1.37 3.73 8.87
CA TYR A 174 -0.92 5.11 9.00
C TYR A 174 -1.90 5.99 9.77
N SER A 175 -3.18 5.64 9.71
CA SER A 175 -4.24 6.40 10.39
C SER A 175 -4.41 6.04 11.86
N VAL A 176 -4.21 4.76 12.25
CA VAL A 176 -4.62 4.28 13.56
C VAL A 176 -3.47 3.80 14.46
N LEU A 177 -2.28 3.55 13.89
CA LEU A 177 -1.12 3.05 14.66
C LEU A 177 -0.10 4.16 14.88
N THR A 178 0.41 4.23 16.10
CA THR A 178 1.56 5.07 16.45
C THR A 178 2.87 4.41 16.02
N HIS A 179 3.94 5.20 15.97
CA HIS A 179 5.28 4.68 15.70
C HIS A 179 5.71 3.66 16.76
N ASP A 180 5.50 3.96 18.03
CA ASP A 180 5.88 3.09 19.15
C ASP A 180 5.16 1.74 19.11
N GLU A 181 3.87 1.72 18.71
CA GLU A 181 3.14 0.46 18.55
C GLU A 181 3.73 -0.39 17.42
N LYS A 182 4.12 0.22 16.30
CA LYS A 182 4.78 -0.49 15.19
C LYS A 182 6.15 -1.02 15.59
N GLU A 183 6.90 -0.28 16.41
CA GLU A 183 8.21 -0.72 16.93
C GLU A 183 8.08 -1.89 17.90
N LEU A 184 7.20 -1.77 18.91
CA LEU A 184 7.02 -2.78 19.95
C LEU A 184 6.33 -4.06 19.48
N GLY A 185 5.60 -3.96 18.40
CA GLY A 185 4.83 -5.07 17.82
C GLY A 185 3.33 -4.91 18.01
N VAL A 186 2.60 -4.88 16.90
CA VAL A 186 1.14 -4.71 16.86
C VAL A 186 0.54 -5.48 15.69
N CYS A 187 -0.67 -5.96 15.87
CA CYS A 187 -1.48 -6.51 14.79
C CYS A 187 -2.68 -5.61 14.54
N ILE A 188 -2.81 -5.10 13.31
CA ILE A 188 -4.03 -4.44 12.85
C ILE A 188 -4.97 -5.47 12.25
N VAL A 189 -6.24 -5.38 12.58
CA VAL A 189 -7.33 -6.21 12.06
C VAL A 189 -8.38 -5.29 11.48
N ASP A 190 -8.49 -5.28 10.15
CA ASP A 190 -9.49 -4.51 9.41
C ASP A 190 -10.64 -5.44 9.03
N ILE A 191 -11.82 -5.22 9.62
CA ILE A 191 -13.01 -6.04 9.39
C ILE A 191 -13.94 -5.25 8.47
N GLY A 192 -13.87 -5.57 7.18
CA GLY A 192 -14.70 -4.94 6.16
C GLY A 192 -16.05 -5.63 5.94
N GLY A 193 -16.72 -5.26 4.84
CA GLY A 193 -18.00 -5.88 4.43
C GLY A 193 -17.82 -7.16 3.59
N GLY A 194 -16.60 -7.58 3.25
CA GLY A 194 -16.34 -8.74 2.38
C GLY A 194 -15.09 -9.53 2.73
N THR A 195 -14.16 -8.90 3.43
CA THR A 195 -12.89 -9.48 3.90
C THR A 195 -12.57 -9.02 5.31
N THR A 196 -11.78 -9.81 6.01
CA THR A 196 -11.04 -9.40 7.21
C THR A 196 -9.57 -9.44 6.87
N ASP A 197 -8.92 -8.32 7.01
CA ASP A 197 -7.55 -8.10 6.57
C ASP A 197 -6.65 -7.88 7.80
N LEU A 198 -5.50 -8.59 7.82
CA LEU A 198 -4.57 -8.60 8.94
C LEU A 198 -3.20 -8.08 8.48
N ALA A 199 -2.58 -7.22 9.29
CA ALA A 199 -1.17 -6.87 9.13
C ALA A 199 -0.47 -6.84 10.49
N VAL A 200 0.69 -7.47 10.57
CA VAL A 200 1.53 -7.55 11.76
C VAL A 200 2.75 -6.68 11.56
N PHE A 201 2.97 -5.76 12.48
CA PHE A 201 4.13 -4.87 12.52
C PHE A 201 5.03 -5.25 13.70
N LEU A 202 6.32 -5.14 13.50
CA LEU A 202 7.37 -5.29 14.53
C LEU A 202 8.64 -4.58 14.03
N GLY A 203 9.32 -3.84 14.90
CA GLY A 203 10.50 -3.07 14.52
C GLY A 203 10.19 -2.01 13.45
N GLY A 204 9.04 -1.32 13.56
CA GLY A 204 8.59 -0.28 12.62
C GLY A 204 8.11 -0.79 11.26
N ALA A 205 8.30 -2.08 10.94
CA ALA A 205 8.04 -2.63 9.61
C ALA A 205 6.97 -3.73 9.61
N ILE A 206 6.31 -3.91 8.46
CA ILE A 206 5.39 -5.03 8.24
C ILE A 206 6.19 -6.35 8.17
N GLN A 207 5.79 -7.32 9.00
CA GLN A 207 6.38 -8.65 9.05
C GLN A 207 5.53 -9.70 8.36
N HIS A 208 4.20 -9.57 8.46
CA HIS A 208 3.26 -10.53 7.90
C HIS A 208 1.94 -9.88 7.55
N MET A 209 1.29 -10.40 6.51
CA MET A 209 -0.06 -10.03 6.12
C MET A 209 -0.89 -11.25 5.78
N ALA A 210 -2.19 -11.16 6.07
CA ALA A 210 -3.15 -12.19 5.68
C ALA A 210 -4.49 -11.55 5.33
N VAL A 211 -5.21 -12.19 4.41
CA VAL A 211 -6.56 -11.81 4.02
C VAL A 211 -7.49 -13.00 4.23
N ILE A 212 -8.52 -12.81 5.05
CA ILE A 212 -9.53 -13.82 5.34
C ILE A 212 -10.80 -13.42 4.56
N PRO A 213 -11.32 -14.26 3.64
CA PRO A 213 -12.49 -13.92 2.83
C PRO A 213 -13.81 -14.12 3.59
N ILE A 214 -13.83 -13.67 4.84
CA ILE A 214 -14.98 -13.66 5.75
C ILE A 214 -15.03 -12.26 6.36
N ALA A 215 -16.20 -11.70 6.48
CA ALA A 215 -16.47 -10.36 6.98
C ALA A 215 -17.58 -10.34 8.02
N GLY A 216 -17.77 -9.18 8.63
CA GLY A 216 -18.87 -8.91 9.56
C GLY A 216 -20.23 -8.84 8.88
#